data_62fee81a06d2092f5d56f241b1bad695
#
_entry.id   62fee81a06d2092f5d56f241b1bad695
#
_cell.length_a   1.000
_cell.length_b   1.000
_cell.length_c   1.000
_cell.angle_alpha   90.00
_cell.angle_beta   90.00
_cell.angle_gamma   90.00
#
_symmetry.space_group_name_H-M   'P 1'
#
loop_
_entity.id
_entity.type
_entity.pdbx_description
1 polymer ?
#
loop_
_entity_poly.entity_id
_entity_poly.type
_entity_poly.pdbx_seq_one_letter_code
_entity_poly.pdbx_strand_id
1 'polypeptide(L)'
;ANFKGADVTGNTEITVYFASANGAEAQDSIALTITAGTEVAVMEALGSALAGAKNPVTVVADDINSVYAHPSITACGAISVNRGIYRTVKAITGDTTLTTADSGKIVTINPGATSLIQLPAAAGNAGWNVRITCTEGDGGTMDQIVNIGTLAGEFFDGFIVTADGGGASIPNGTSNDFLTVLAAANSGLTFDIYSDGTRMV
;
A
#
# COMPACT_ATOMS: atom_id res chain seq x y z
N ALA A 1 -0.64 22.60 6.35
CA ALA A 1 -0.31 21.84 5.14
C ALA A 1 0.08 22.79 4.04
N ASN A 2 1.14 22.50 3.29
CA ASN A 2 1.55 23.35 2.17
C ASN A 2 0.77 22.94 0.92
N PHE A 3 0.00 23.87 0.37
CA PHE A 3 -0.66 23.69 -0.91
C PHE A 3 0.38 23.46 -2.02
N LYS A 4 0.14 22.47 -2.85
CA LYS A 4 1.01 22.08 -3.97
C LYS A 4 0.41 22.38 -5.33
N GLY A 5 -0.92 22.38 -5.43
CA GLY A 5 -1.63 22.60 -6.66
C GLY A 5 -3.06 22.07 -6.60
N ALA A 6 -3.78 22.25 -7.69
CA ALA A 6 -5.08 21.65 -7.90
C ALA A 6 -5.23 21.32 -9.38
N ASP A 7 -5.95 20.23 -9.67
CA ASP A 7 -6.24 19.79 -11.03
C ASP A 7 -7.73 19.59 -11.23
N VAL A 8 -8.21 19.93 -12.41
CA VAL A 8 -9.57 19.59 -12.85
C VAL A 8 -9.57 18.13 -13.30
N THR A 9 -10.13 17.26 -12.47
CA THR A 9 -10.20 15.83 -12.73
C THR A 9 -11.48 15.39 -13.44
N GLY A 10 -12.46 16.29 -13.53
CA GLY A 10 -13.70 16.10 -14.24
C GLY A 10 -14.52 17.39 -14.32
N ASN A 11 -15.60 17.42 -15.07
CA ASN A 11 -16.47 18.59 -15.18
C ASN A 11 -17.25 18.91 -13.87
N THR A 12 -17.19 18.03 -12.89
CA THR A 12 -17.82 18.19 -11.57
C THR A 12 -16.85 17.95 -10.42
N GLU A 13 -15.54 17.87 -10.71
CA GLU A 13 -14.55 17.55 -9.69
C GLU A 13 -13.24 18.31 -9.90
N ILE A 14 -12.70 18.81 -8.80
CA ILE A 14 -11.36 19.36 -8.70
C ILE A 14 -10.63 18.62 -7.58
N THR A 15 -9.43 18.12 -7.86
CA THR A 15 -8.57 17.54 -6.84
C THR A 15 -7.54 18.56 -6.38
N VAL A 16 -7.48 18.80 -5.09
CA VAL A 16 -6.53 19.72 -4.44
C VAL A 16 -5.42 18.91 -3.76
N TYR A 17 -4.17 19.29 -4.01
CA TYR A 17 -2.99 18.61 -3.52
C TYR A 17 -2.24 19.41 -2.46
N PHE A 18 -1.77 18.72 -1.45
CA PHE A 18 -0.98 19.27 -0.36
C PHE A 18 0.32 18.49 -0.19
N ALA A 19 1.34 19.12 0.39
CA ALA A 19 2.52 18.38 0.83
C ALA A 19 2.10 17.31 1.85
N SER A 20 2.60 16.11 1.68
CA SER A 20 2.32 15.03 2.62
C SER A 20 2.81 15.42 4.03
N ALA A 21 1.95 15.20 5.01
CA ALA A 21 2.30 15.43 6.41
C ALA A 21 3.45 14.52 6.90
N ASN A 22 3.71 13.44 6.19
CA ASN A 22 4.72 12.44 6.53
C ASN A 22 6.07 12.67 5.82
N GLY A 23 6.26 13.79 5.11
CA GLY A 23 7.49 14.08 4.39
C GLY A 23 7.74 13.20 3.16
N ALA A 24 6.75 12.44 2.71
CA ALA A 24 6.84 11.69 1.48
C ALA A 24 6.86 12.61 0.26
N GLU A 25 7.51 12.20 -0.82
CA GLU A 25 7.47 12.92 -2.10
C GLU A 25 6.04 12.96 -2.70
N ALA A 26 5.23 11.99 -2.33
CA ALA A 26 3.85 11.91 -2.73
C ALA A 26 2.97 12.93 -1.98
N GLN A 27 1.90 13.34 -2.61
CA GLN A 27 1.02 14.40 -2.15
C GLN A 27 -0.21 13.83 -1.45
N ASP A 28 -0.63 14.47 -0.37
CA ASP A 28 -1.96 14.28 0.17
C ASP A 28 -2.97 15.03 -0.70
N SER A 29 -4.16 14.50 -0.88
CA SER A 29 -5.16 15.13 -1.74
C SER A 29 -6.57 15.07 -1.16
N ILE A 30 -7.41 15.99 -1.65
CA ILE A 30 -8.85 16.01 -1.39
C ILE A 30 -9.59 16.31 -2.70
N ALA A 31 -10.60 15.54 -2.99
CA ALA A 31 -11.51 15.81 -4.10
C ALA A 31 -12.61 16.79 -3.65
N LEU A 32 -12.83 17.82 -4.42
CA LEU A 32 -13.93 18.77 -4.24
C LEU A 32 -14.98 18.51 -5.33
N THR A 33 -16.20 18.27 -4.90
CA THR A 33 -17.33 18.22 -5.84
C THR A 33 -17.78 19.64 -6.17
N ILE A 34 -17.91 19.94 -7.45
CA ILE A 34 -18.28 21.27 -7.94
C ILE A 34 -19.48 21.23 -8.88
N THR A 35 -20.14 22.36 -9.05
CA THR A 35 -21.14 22.52 -10.11
C THR A 35 -20.45 22.45 -11.48
N ALA A 36 -21.01 21.66 -12.40
CA ALA A 36 -20.46 21.51 -13.75
C ALA A 36 -20.32 22.86 -14.48
N GLY A 37 -19.21 23.05 -15.18
CA GLY A 37 -18.93 24.28 -15.94
C GLY A 37 -18.44 25.44 -15.09
N THR A 38 -18.11 25.22 -13.82
CA THR A 38 -17.60 26.28 -12.92
C THR A 38 -16.13 26.10 -12.53
N GLU A 39 -15.43 25.21 -13.21
CA GLU A 39 -14.06 24.78 -12.89
C GLU A 39 -13.10 25.97 -12.80
N VAL A 40 -13.15 26.86 -13.78
CA VAL A 40 -12.28 28.04 -13.85
C VAL A 40 -12.53 28.98 -12.65
N ALA A 41 -13.80 29.28 -12.37
CA ALA A 41 -14.17 30.17 -11.27
C ALA A 41 -13.77 29.59 -9.92
N VAL A 42 -13.93 28.27 -9.73
CA VAL A 42 -13.48 27.60 -8.49
C VAL A 42 -11.96 27.59 -8.39
N MET A 43 -11.23 27.33 -9.46
CA MET A 43 -9.76 27.35 -9.46
C MET A 43 -9.21 28.75 -9.14
N GLU A 44 -9.80 29.82 -9.68
CA GLU A 44 -9.44 31.21 -9.36
C GLU A 44 -9.71 31.55 -7.89
N ALA A 45 -10.86 31.11 -7.37
CA ALA A 45 -11.20 31.30 -5.96
C ALA A 45 -10.24 30.56 -5.03
N LEU A 46 -9.90 29.30 -5.34
CA LEU A 46 -8.91 28.53 -4.60
C LEU A 46 -7.53 29.19 -4.63
N GLY A 47 -7.09 29.64 -5.80
CA GLY A 47 -5.83 30.37 -5.95
C GLY A 47 -5.81 31.65 -5.09
N SER A 48 -6.88 32.43 -5.11
CA SER A 48 -7.02 33.64 -4.32
C SER A 48 -7.06 33.39 -2.81
N ALA A 49 -7.81 32.35 -2.38
CA ALA A 49 -7.95 32.00 -0.98
C ALA A 49 -6.62 31.47 -0.40
N LEU A 50 -5.87 30.70 -1.17
CA LEU A 50 -4.65 30.03 -0.70
C LEU A 50 -3.40 30.93 -0.85
N ALA A 51 -3.31 31.75 -1.90
CA ALA A 51 -2.18 32.66 -2.13
C ALA A 51 -2.29 33.99 -1.34
N GLY A 52 -3.51 34.43 -1.09
CA GLY A 52 -3.78 35.72 -0.38
C GLY A 52 -4.09 35.57 1.10
N ALA A 53 -3.99 34.41 1.67
CA ALA A 53 -4.40 34.14 3.03
C ALA A 53 -3.56 34.94 4.04
N LYS A 54 -4.16 35.93 4.65
CA LYS A 54 -3.62 36.66 5.80
C LYS A 54 -3.88 35.96 7.13
N ASN A 55 -4.80 34.99 7.10
CA ASN A 55 -5.17 34.19 8.27
C ASN A 55 -4.33 32.90 8.32
N PRO A 56 -3.96 32.44 9.51
CA PRO A 56 -3.21 31.16 9.68
C PRO A 56 -3.99 29.95 9.25
N VAL A 57 -5.32 30.05 9.11
CA VAL A 57 -6.20 28.98 8.66
C VAL A 57 -7.10 29.52 7.56
N THR A 58 -7.10 28.82 6.42
CA THR A 58 -8.02 29.08 5.30
C THR A 58 -8.91 27.87 5.15
N VAL A 59 -10.24 28.07 5.26
CA VAL A 59 -11.23 27.02 5.00
C VAL A 59 -11.43 26.92 3.49
N VAL A 60 -11.10 25.79 2.91
CA VAL A 60 -11.34 25.48 1.48
C VAL A 60 -12.72 24.86 1.31
N ALA A 61 -13.04 23.88 2.16
CA ALA A 61 -14.35 23.24 2.22
C ALA A 61 -14.58 22.66 3.63
N ASP A 62 -15.78 22.85 4.12
CA ASP A 62 -16.27 22.31 5.40
C ASP A 62 -17.74 21.89 5.20
N ASP A 63 -17.96 20.60 4.96
CA ASP A 63 -19.29 20.06 4.70
C ASP A 63 -20.18 20.09 5.94
N ILE A 64 -19.58 20.03 7.15
CA ILE A 64 -20.36 20.04 8.40
C ILE A 64 -21.03 21.40 8.60
N ASN A 65 -20.29 22.48 8.33
CA ASN A 65 -20.79 23.84 8.52
C ASN A 65 -21.26 24.49 7.20
N SER A 66 -21.19 23.75 6.08
CA SER A 66 -21.51 24.25 4.74
C SER A 66 -20.74 25.52 4.37
N VAL A 67 -19.47 25.60 4.72
CA VAL A 67 -18.58 26.72 4.44
C VAL A 67 -17.61 26.31 3.35
N TYR A 68 -17.66 27.03 2.22
CA TYR A 68 -16.82 26.73 1.06
C TYR A 68 -16.11 27.99 0.55
N ALA A 69 -14.91 27.84 0.03
CA ALA A 69 -14.15 28.94 -0.58
C ALA A 69 -14.84 29.53 -1.82
N HIS A 70 -15.73 28.78 -2.46
CA HIS A 70 -16.56 29.20 -3.57
C HIS A 70 -17.95 28.56 -3.51
N PRO A 71 -19.04 29.28 -3.84
CA PRO A 71 -20.40 28.73 -3.74
C PRO A 71 -20.69 27.55 -4.68
N SER A 72 -19.89 27.39 -5.73
CA SER A 72 -20.00 26.21 -6.62
C SER A 72 -19.32 24.97 -6.10
N ILE A 73 -18.57 25.01 -4.99
CA ILE A 73 -18.12 23.81 -4.28
C ILE A 73 -19.33 23.31 -3.47
N THR A 74 -19.74 22.09 -3.71
CA THR A 74 -20.97 21.54 -3.12
C THR A 74 -20.68 20.44 -2.08
N ALA A 75 -19.50 19.86 -2.12
CA ALA A 75 -19.04 18.86 -1.15
C ALA A 75 -17.51 18.69 -1.20
N CYS A 76 -16.96 18.09 -0.17
CA CYS A 76 -15.57 17.59 -0.17
C CYS A 76 -15.52 16.11 0.16
N GLY A 77 -14.64 15.40 -0.51
CA GLY A 77 -14.34 13.99 -0.24
C GLY A 77 -13.47 13.80 0.98
N ALA A 78 -13.23 12.54 1.33
CA ALA A 78 -12.25 12.19 2.35
C ALA A 78 -10.83 12.59 1.91
N ILE A 79 -10.02 13.01 2.87
CA ILE A 79 -8.61 13.30 2.60
C ILE A 79 -7.90 11.98 2.26
N SER A 80 -7.33 11.93 1.07
CA SER A 80 -6.44 10.86 0.67
C SER A 80 -5.04 11.16 1.17
N VAL A 81 -4.62 10.47 2.21
CA VAL A 81 -3.29 10.65 2.80
C VAL A 81 -2.33 9.67 2.13
N ASN A 82 -1.33 10.22 1.43
CA ASN A 82 -0.23 9.40 0.96
C ASN A 82 0.71 9.10 2.14
N ARG A 83 0.69 7.87 2.57
CA ARG A 83 1.50 7.43 3.74
C ARG A 83 2.99 7.23 3.42
N GLY A 84 3.43 7.58 2.22
CA GLY A 84 4.83 7.50 1.81
C GLY A 84 5.38 6.08 1.94
N ILE A 85 6.53 5.97 2.60
CA ILE A 85 7.21 4.68 2.82
C ILE A 85 6.56 3.80 3.89
N TYR A 86 5.48 4.24 4.55
CA TYR A 86 4.78 3.39 5.52
C TYR A 86 4.01 2.30 4.79
N ARG A 87 4.53 1.09 4.86
CA ARG A 87 3.83 -0.09 4.36
C ARG A 87 2.62 -0.37 5.26
N THR A 88 1.47 -0.58 4.65
CA THR A 88 0.30 -1.07 5.41
C THR A 88 0.56 -2.50 5.86
N VAL A 89 0.11 -2.82 7.08
CA VAL A 89 0.20 -4.18 7.61
C VAL A 89 -1.09 -4.93 7.31
N LYS A 90 -0.96 -6.15 6.78
CA LYS A 90 -2.04 -7.12 6.60
C LYS A 90 -1.76 -8.32 7.51
N ALA A 91 -2.49 -8.43 8.60
CA ALA A 91 -2.39 -9.59 9.48
C ALA A 91 -3.25 -10.74 8.93
N ILE A 92 -2.69 -11.94 8.90
CA ILE A 92 -3.36 -13.16 8.48
C ILE A 92 -3.12 -14.27 9.50
N THR A 93 -4.12 -15.15 9.67
CA THR A 93 -4.11 -16.23 10.68
C THR A 93 -4.36 -17.60 10.08
N GLY A 94 -4.45 -17.72 8.78
CA GLY A 94 -4.75 -18.98 8.07
C GLY A 94 -4.52 -18.84 6.58
N ASP A 95 -5.04 -19.80 5.82
CA ASP A 95 -4.94 -19.83 4.36
C ASP A 95 -5.40 -18.50 3.75
N THR A 96 -4.58 -17.95 2.89
CA THR A 96 -4.86 -16.64 2.30
C THR A 96 -4.26 -16.55 0.89
N THR A 97 -5.05 -16.04 -0.05
CA THR A 97 -4.56 -15.63 -1.36
C THR A 97 -4.27 -14.13 -1.34
N LEU A 98 -3.03 -13.75 -1.61
CA LEU A 98 -2.64 -12.36 -1.84
C LEU A 98 -3.02 -11.95 -3.25
N THR A 99 -3.34 -10.69 -3.41
CA THR A 99 -3.76 -10.10 -4.68
C THR A 99 -2.80 -8.99 -5.12
N THR A 100 -3.01 -8.45 -6.30
CA THR A 100 -2.25 -7.28 -6.78
C THR A 100 -2.41 -6.06 -5.87
N ALA A 101 -3.55 -5.91 -5.19
CA ALA A 101 -3.80 -4.85 -4.21
C ALA A 101 -3.01 -5.00 -2.90
N ASP A 102 -2.34 -6.13 -2.69
CA ASP A 102 -1.47 -6.36 -1.55
C ASP A 102 -0.01 -5.94 -1.81
N SER A 103 0.29 -5.44 -3.01
CA SER A 103 1.62 -4.93 -3.34
C SER A 103 2.07 -3.83 -2.37
N GLY A 104 3.32 -3.89 -1.95
CA GLY A 104 3.92 -2.93 -1.04
C GLY A 104 3.57 -3.14 0.45
N LYS A 105 2.71 -4.10 0.79
CA LYS A 105 2.32 -4.36 2.18
C LYS A 105 3.37 -5.17 2.96
N ILE A 106 3.29 -5.07 4.28
CA ILE A 106 3.86 -6.04 5.21
C ILE A 106 2.74 -7.02 5.58
N VAL A 107 2.94 -8.28 5.29
CA VAL A 107 2.03 -9.36 5.70
C VAL A 107 2.62 -9.99 6.95
N THR A 108 1.86 -9.96 8.05
CA THR A 108 2.21 -10.68 9.26
C THR A 108 1.38 -11.94 9.35
N ILE A 109 2.02 -13.08 9.58
CA ILE A 109 1.32 -14.35 9.72
C ILE A 109 1.60 -14.98 11.09
N ASN A 110 0.51 -15.31 11.78
CA ASN A 110 0.50 -16.12 13.01
C ASN A 110 -0.60 -17.18 12.86
N PRO A 111 -0.28 -18.34 12.25
CA PRO A 111 -1.31 -19.33 11.94
C PRO A 111 -1.62 -20.19 13.15
N GLY A 112 -2.92 -20.46 13.35
CA GLY A 112 -3.39 -21.47 14.32
C GLY A 112 -3.29 -22.91 13.84
N ALA A 113 -2.96 -23.12 12.55
CA ALA A 113 -2.74 -24.41 11.89
C ALA A 113 -1.79 -24.22 10.71
N THR A 114 -1.29 -25.35 10.16
CA THR A 114 -0.53 -25.31 8.90
C THR A 114 -1.30 -24.52 7.85
N SER A 115 -0.66 -23.51 7.27
CA SER A 115 -1.32 -22.52 6.42
C SER A 115 -0.60 -22.31 5.11
N LEU A 116 -1.36 -21.95 4.07
CA LEU A 116 -0.88 -21.60 2.74
C LEU A 116 -1.12 -20.10 2.47
N ILE A 117 -0.05 -19.39 2.16
CA ILE A 117 -0.10 -18.06 1.55
C ILE A 117 0.10 -18.22 0.06
N GLN A 118 -0.96 -18.07 -0.72
CA GLN A 118 -0.88 -18.11 -2.17
C GLN A 118 -0.53 -16.73 -2.70
N LEU A 119 0.53 -16.61 -3.48
CA LEU A 119 0.93 -15.37 -4.15
C LEU A 119 0.11 -15.14 -5.43
N PRO A 120 -0.05 -13.90 -5.89
CA PRO A 120 -0.64 -13.63 -7.20
C PRO A 120 0.27 -14.13 -8.32
N ALA A 121 -0.23 -14.20 -9.56
CA ALA A 121 0.59 -14.51 -10.71
C ALA A 121 1.79 -13.57 -10.83
N ALA A 122 2.96 -14.08 -11.15
CA ALA A 122 4.11 -13.26 -11.49
C ALA A 122 3.91 -12.61 -12.87
N ALA A 123 3.36 -13.37 -13.82
CA ALA A 123 3.08 -12.90 -15.16
C ALA A 123 2.13 -11.68 -15.16
N GLY A 124 2.59 -10.58 -15.78
CA GLY A 124 1.85 -9.33 -15.86
C GLY A 124 1.87 -8.47 -14.60
N ASN A 125 2.57 -8.89 -13.54
CA ASN A 125 2.68 -8.19 -12.27
C ASN A 125 4.14 -7.80 -11.93
N ALA A 126 4.91 -7.38 -12.92
CA ALA A 126 6.26 -6.87 -12.70
C ALA A 126 6.27 -5.73 -11.68
N GLY A 127 7.16 -5.81 -10.69
CA GLY A 127 7.27 -4.84 -9.60
C GLY A 127 6.31 -5.07 -8.43
N TRP A 128 5.38 -6.02 -8.51
CA TRP A 128 4.62 -6.44 -7.33
C TRP A 128 5.58 -6.93 -6.26
N ASN A 129 5.38 -6.53 -5.03
CA ASN A 129 6.25 -6.91 -3.94
C ASN A 129 5.50 -6.97 -2.61
N VAL A 130 5.98 -7.81 -1.71
CA VAL A 130 5.45 -7.94 -0.35
C VAL A 130 6.56 -8.34 0.59
N ARG A 131 6.48 -7.86 1.84
CA ARG A 131 7.27 -8.39 2.94
C ARG A 131 6.40 -9.31 3.78
N ILE A 132 6.76 -10.57 3.92
CA ILE A 132 6.08 -11.54 4.78
C ILE A 132 6.91 -11.71 6.04
N THR A 133 6.30 -11.47 7.19
CA THR A 133 6.92 -11.66 8.50
C THR A 133 6.14 -12.71 9.27
N CYS A 134 6.81 -13.79 9.62
CA CYS A 134 6.24 -14.82 10.49
C CYS A 134 6.33 -14.34 11.93
N THR A 135 5.18 -14.10 12.53
CA THR A 135 5.05 -13.72 13.94
C THR A 135 4.61 -14.95 14.72
N GLU A 136 4.98 -15.00 15.97
CA GLU A 136 4.72 -16.19 16.75
C GLU A 136 3.51 -16.11 17.66
N GLY A 137 3.16 -17.32 18.21
CA GLY A 137 2.48 -17.48 19.48
C GLY A 137 3.43 -17.34 20.68
N ASP A 138 3.10 -17.96 21.79
CA ASP A 138 3.87 -17.92 23.02
C ASP A 138 5.18 -18.73 22.91
N GLY A 139 6.33 -18.11 23.07
CA GLY A 139 7.58 -18.85 23.29
C GLY A 139 8.72 -18.61 22.29
N GLY A 140 8.63 -17.74 21.33
CA GLY A 140 9.73 -17.36 20.44
C GLY A 140 9.88 -18.20 19.17
N THR A 141 8.99 -19.17 18.93
CA THR A 141 9.01 -20.06 17.76
C THR A 141 7.68 -20.13 17.07
N MET A 142 7.69 -20.49 15.80
CA MET A 142 6.49 -20.77 15.03
C MET A 142 5.87 -22.10 15.50
N ASP A 143 4.59 -22.08 15.85
CA ASP A 143 3.89 -23.29 16.27
C ASP A 143 3.45 -24.14 15.08
N GLN A 144 3.34 -23.56 13.90
CA GLN A 144 2.75 -24.17 12.71
C GLN A 144 3.62 -23.95 11.46
N ILE A 145 3.42 -24.79 10.49
CA ILE A 145 4.07 -24.70 9.17
C ILE A 145 3.36 -23.62 8.34
N VAL A 146 4.15 -22.75 7.71
CA VAL A 146 3.67 -21.78 6.72
C VAL A 146 4.26 -22.12 5.36
N ASN A 147 3.40 -22.38 4.40
CA ASN A 147 3.77 -22.54 3.01
C ASN A 147 3.46 -21.26 2.24
N ILE A 148 4.45 -20.68 1.58
CA ILE A 148 4.29 -19.54 0.69
C ILE A 148 4.39 -20.10 -0.72
N GLY A 149 3.31 -20.04 -1.49
CA GLY A 149 3.19 -20.70 -2.78
C GLY A 149 3.06 -19.73 -3.95
N THR A 150 3.65 -20.08 -5.08
CA THR A 150 3.37 -19.46 -6.38
C THR A 150 2.18 -20.14 -7.05
N LEU A 151 1.65 -19.58 -8.13
CA LEU A 151 0.65 -20.27 -8.95
C LEU A 151 1.28 -21.46 -9.67
N ALA A 152 0.44 -22.45 -10.02
CA ALA A 152 0.87 -23.63 -10.74
C ALA A 152 1.61 -23.26 -12.03
N GLY A 153 2.81 -23.80 -12.18
CA GLY A 153 3.69 -23.52 -13.31
C GLY A 153 4.57 -22.25 -13.17
N GLU A 154 4.45 -21.55 -12.06
CA GLU A 154 5.36 -20.47 -11.68
C GLU A 154 6.30 -20.97 -10.58
N PHE A 155 7.50 -20.38 -10.48
CA PHE A 155 8.54 -20.84 -9.57
C PHE A 155 9.13 -19.68 -8.79
N PHE A 156 9.63 -19.98 -7.60
CA PHE A 156 10.53 -19.09 -6.90
C PHE A 156 11.94 -19.14 -7.52
N ASP A 157 12.57 -17.98 -7.58
CA ASP A 157 13.98 -17.83 -7.91
C ASP A 157 14.61 -16.87 -6.89
N GLY A 158 15.67 -17.27 -6.22
CA GLY A 158 16.23 -16.38 -5.20
C GLY A 158 17.31 -17.01 -4.35
N PHE A 159 17.61 -16.31 -3.26
CA PHE A 159 18.64 -16.69 -2.31
C PHE A 159 18.17 -16.46 -0.87
N ILE A 160 18.28 -17.47 -0.04
CA ILE A 160 17.97 -17.38 1.39
C ILE A 160 19.29 -17.32 2.15
N VAL A 161 19.46 -16.29 2.96
CA VAL A 161 20.56 -16.18 3.93
C VAL A 161 20.07 -16.70 5.27
N THR A 162 20.72 -17.73 5.79
CA THR A 162 20.42 -18.27 7.12
C THR A 162 21.22 -17.53 8.19
N ALA A 163 20.73 -17.53 9.44
CA ALA A 163 21.32 -16.78 10.55
C ALA A 163 22.75 -17.24 10.93
N ASP A 164 23.14 -18.44 10.55
CA ASP A 164 24.48 -19.00 10.74
C ASP A 164 25.46 -18.63 9.61
N GLY A 165 25.05 -17.73 8.70
CA GLY A 165 25.88 -17.28 7.58
C GLY A 165 25.94 -18.26 6.41
N GLY A 166 25.27 -19.38 6.51
CA GLY A 166 25.01 -20.26 5.37
C GLY A 166 24.00 -19.62 4.43
N GLY A 167 24.19 -19.75 3.12
CA GLY A 167 23.20 -19.35 2.12
C GLY A 167 22.73 -20.57 1.35
N ALA A 168 21.45 -20.64 1.05
CA ALA A 168 20.91 -21.59 0.11
C ALA A 168 20.32 -20.83 -1.08
N SER A 169 20.76 -21.14 -2.29
CA SER A 169 20.03 -20.69 -3.47
C SER A 169 18.72 -21.47 -3.57
N ILE A 170 17.63 -20.78 -3.83
CA ILE A 170 16.43 -21.45 -4.30
C ILE A 170 16.71 -21.77 -5.76
N PRO A 171 16.84 -23.06 -6.15
CA PRO A 171 17.22 -23.39 -7.52
C PRO A 171 16.18 -22.83 -8.49
N ASN A 172 16.67 -22.12 -9.49
CA ASN A 172 15.89 -21.79 -10.68
C ASN A 172 15.42 -23.10 -11.32
N GLY A 173 14.18 -23.48 -11.11
CA GLY A 173 13.81 -24.70 -11.75
C GLY A 173 12.43 -25.24 -11.45
N THR A 174 12.12 -26.19 -12.04
CA THR A 174 10.98 -26.97 -12.40
C THR A 174 10.16 -27.57 -11.23
N SER A 175 10.40 -27.21 -9.96
CA SER A 175 9.74 -27.90 -8.84
C SER A 175 9.51 -27.08 -7.55
N ASN A 176 9.88 -25.81 -7.47
CA ASN A 176 9.80 -25.06 -6.20
C ASN A 176 8.61 -24.11 -6.19
N ASP A 177 7.41 -24.66 -6.13
CA ASP A 177 6.17 -23.90 -6.04
C ASP A 177 5.94 -23.33 -4.64
N PHE A 178 6.74 -23.73 -3.64
CA PHE A 178 6.57 -23.36 -2.25
C PHE A 178 7.88 -23.04 -1.55
N LEU A 179 7.83 -21.96 -0.77
CA LEU A 179 8.78 -21.67 0.30
C LEU A 179 8.12 -22.11 1.62
N THR A 180 8.70 -23.10 2.29
CA THR A 180 8.12 -23.65 3.52
C THR A 180 8.88 -23.14 4.74
N VAL A 181 8.16 -22.49 5.65
CA VAL A 181 8.64 -22.16 7.00
C VAL A 181 8.20 -23.29 7.93
N LEU A 182 9.14 -23.97 8.52
CA LEU A 182 8.87 -25.12 9.40
C LEU A 182 8.34 -24.66 10.76
N ALA A 183 7.54 -25.49 11.40
CA ALA A 183 7.24 -25.37 12.82
C ALA A 183 8.56 -25.39 13.61
N ALA A 184 8.60 -24.66 14.73
CA ALA A 184 9.79 -24.40 15.53
C ALA A 184 10.87 -23.50 14.87
N ALA A 185 10.62 -22.92 13.71
CA ALA A 185 11.44 -21.83 13.21
C ALA A 185 11.32 -20.61 14.14
N ASN A 186 12.40 -19.84 14.26
CA ASN A 186 12.37 -18.64 15.10
C ASN A 186 11.33 -17.64 14.57
N SER A 187 10.60 -17.01 15.50
CA SER A 187 9.73 -15.89 15.16
C SER A 187 10.51 -14.71 14.58
N GLY A 188 9.82 -13.87 13.84
CA GLY A 188 10.43 -12.71 13.19
C GLY A 188 11.13 -13.04 11.88
N LEU A 189 11.05 -14.29 11.40
CA LEU A 189 11.54 -14.65 10.08
C LEU A 189 10.81 -13.78 9.05
N THR A 190 11.58 -13.15 8.17
CA THR A 190 11.07 -12.20 7.19
C THR A 190 11.55 -12.55 5.80
N PHE A 191 10.63 -12.51 4.85
CA PHE A 191 10.89 -12.72 3.43
C PHE A 191 10.44 -11.48 2.67
N ASP A 192 11.33 -10.93 1.86
CA ASP A 192 10.96 -9.94 0.84
C ASP A 192 10.79 -10.70 -0.48
N ILE A 193 9.60 -10.64 -1.03
CA ILE A 193 9.23 -11.32 -2.26
C ILE A 193 8.81 -10.26 -3.27
N TYR A 194 9.31 -10.35 -4.48
CA TYR A 194 8.91 -9.48 -5.57
C TYR A 194 8.75 -10.27 -6.88
N SER A 195 7.96 -9.73 -7.79
CA SER A 195 7.78 -10.26 -9.12
C SER A 195 8.62 -9.48 -10.12
N ASP A 196 9.39 -10.17 -10.95
CA ASP A 196 10.06 -9.59 -12.11
C ASP A 196 9.15 -9.51 -13.36
N GLY A 197 7.93 -10.03 -13.25
CA GLY A 197 6.96 -10.16 -14.33
C GLY A 197 6.94 -11.53 -15.00
N THR A 198 7.83 -12.42 -14.58
CA THR A 198 7.94 -13.80 -15.07
C THR A 198 7.99 -14.79 -13.90
N ARG A 199 8.62 -14.40 -12.81
CA ARG A 199 8.88 -15.23 -11.61
C ARG A 199 8.67 -14.44 -10.33
N MET A 200 8.53 -15.16 -9.23
CA MET A 200 8.68 -14.62 -7.88
C MET A 200 10.14 -14.79 -7.42
N VAL A 201 10.69 -13.72 -6.88
CA VAL A 201 12.09 -13.62 -6.44
C VAL A 201 12.15 -13.20 -5.00
#